data_509ee92cf4528c6e4a69f63566c64d6f
#
_entry.id   509ee92cf4528c6e4a69f63566c64d6f
#
_cell.length_a   1.000
_cell.length_b   1.000
_cell.length_c   1.000
_cell.angle_alpha   90.00
_cell.angle_beta   90.00
_cell.angle_gamma   90.00
#
_symmetry.space_group_name_H-M   'P 1'
#
loop_
_entity.id
_entity.type
_entity.pdbx_description
1 polymer ?
#
loop_
_entity_poly.entity_id
_entity_poly.type
_entity_poly.pdbx_seq_one_letter_code
_entity_poly.pdbx_strand_id
1 'polypeptide(L)'
;GRDELVSLMVERAYSALDLPAPETPWREALVTYAESHLAMYAAHPWLLEVNRWRLPLAPHVLDAEEAGLRAFEGTPLQAVEIVGIMALVNTFVHGLARDSALENAQRRDGALSQDEYWMAQGSFWETHFDVERYPAMTRTWLAGGFDTDRTGPAEALAPMLDAVARAIEAASREQANDT
;
A
#
# COMPACT_ATOMS: atom_id res chain seq x y z
N GLY A 1 14.79 28.52 -0.09
CA GLY A 1 14.93 28.12 -1.51
C GLY A 1 13.86 27.11 -1.91
N ARG A 2 13.98 26.53 -3.12
CA ARG A 2 13.01 25.56 -3.64
C ARG A 2 12.88 24.32 -2.73
N ASP A 3 14.01 23.78 -2.30
CA ASP A 3 14.03 22.58 -1.46
C ASP A 3 13.42 22.82 -0.07
N GLU A 4 13.63 24.00 0.48
CA GLU A 4 13.02 24.44 1.74
C GLU A 4 11.49 24.57 1.59
N LEU A 5 11.01 25.10 0.47
CA LEU A 5 9.58 25.15 0.18
C LEU A 5 8.97 23.75 0.07
N VAL A 6 9.64 22.84 -0.64
CA VAL A 6 9.20 21.44 -0.73
C VAL A 6 9.15 20.79 0.65
N SER A 7 10.15 21.04 1.51
CA SER A 7 10.17 20.52 2.88
C SER A 7 8.99 21.03 3.71
N LEU A 8 8.65 22.30 3.62
CA LEU A 8 7.48 22.89 4.30
C LEU A 8 6.16 22.33 3.76
N MET A 9 6.07 22.08 2.45
CA MET A 9 4.90 21.48 1.83
C MET A 9 4.71 20.03 2.29
N VAL A 10 5.78 19.23 2.36
CA VAL A 10 5.78 17.88 2.88
C VAL A 10 5.33 17.87 4.35
N GLU A 11 5.96 18.70 5.17
CA GLU A 11 5.61 18.85 6.58
C GLU A 11 4.12 19.19 6.76
N ARG A 12 3.59 20.10 5.95
CA ARG A 12 2.17 20.47 6.00
C ARG A 12 1.26 19.32 5.60
N ALA A 13 1.63 18.52 4.60
CA ALA A 13 0.84 17.37 4.19
C ALA A 13 0.83 16.29 5.28
N TYR A 14 2.00 15.99 5.86
CA TYR A 14 2.13 14.99 6.92
C TYR A 14 1.44 15.42 8.23
N SER A 15 1.37 16.73 8.53
CA SER A 15 0.65 17.23 9.71
C SER A 15 -0.86 16.98 9.71
N ALA A 16 -1.41 16.58 8.58
CA ALA A 16 -2.84 16.25 8.42
C ALA A 16 -3.12 14.74 8.48
N LEU A 17 -2.09 13.89 8.70
CA LEU A 17 -2.30 12.46 8.84
C LEU A 17 -3.08 12.12 10.10
N ASP A 18 -4.06 11.24 9.95
CA ASP A 18 -4.74 10.59 11.07
C ASP A 18 -3.95 9.33 11.44
N LEU A 19 -3.02 9.47 12.37
CA LEU A 19 -2.11 8.41 12.78
C LEU A 19 -2.77 7.50 13.83
N PRO A 20 -2.45 6.18 13.83
CA PRO A 20 -2.98 5.26 14.82
C PRO A 20 -2.59 5.68 16.23
N ALA A 21 -3.56 5.61 17.15
CA ALA A 21 -3.35 5.90 18.55
C ALA A 21 -2.36 4.89 19.17
N PRO A 22 -1.63 5.28 20.24
CA PRO A 22 -0.89 4.32 21.06
C PRO A 22 -1.79 3.15 21.51
N GLU A 23 -1.23 1.95 21.59
CA GLU A 23 -1.94 0.73 22.02
C GLU A 23 -3.00 0.19 21.03
N THR A 24 -3.16 0.81 19.86
CA THR A 24 -3.99 0.23 18.80
C THR A 24 -3.40 -1.12 18.37
N PRO A 25 -4.20 -2.20 18.27
CA PRO A 25 -3.70 -3.50 17.82
C PRO A 25 -2.98 -3.37 16.46
N TRP A 26 -1.86 -4.05 16.29
CA TRP A 26 -0.95 -3.89 15.15
C TRP A 26 -1.68 -3.91 13.78
N ARG A 27 -2.66 -4.82 13.62
CA ARG A 27 -3.40 -4.96 12.34
C ARG A 27 -4.25 -3.73 12.05
N GLU A 28 -4.96 -3.24 13.04
CA GLU A 28 -5.79 -2.03 12.95
C GLU A 28 -4.91 -0.79 12.77
N ALA A 29 -3.79 -0.72 13.49
CA ALA A 29 -2.83 0.36 13.36
C ALA A 29 -2.25 0.45 11.94
N LEU A 30 -1.90 -0.68 11.31
CA LEU A 30 -1.40 -0.69 9.92
C LEU A 30 -2.47 -0.32 8.90
N VAL A 31 -3.74 -0.69 9.13
CA VAL A 31 -4.85 -0.28 8.26
C VAL A 31 -5.04 1.23 8.36
N THR A 32 -5.15 1.79 9.57
CA THR A 32 -5.28 3.23 9.80
C THR A 32 -4.11 4.01 9.20
N TYR A 33 -2.88 3.53 9.41
CA TYR A 33 -1.69 4.11 8.84
C TYR A 33 -1.75 4.17 7.30
N ALA A 34 -2.10 3.04 6.67
CA ALA A 34 -2.16 2.93 5.22
C ALA A 34 -3.27 3.80 4.62
N GLU A 35 -4.47 3.76 5.19
CA GLU A 35 -5.62 4.56 4.73
C GLU A 35 -5.35 6.06 4.85
N SER A 36 -4.74 6.49 5.96
CA SER A 36 -4.37 7.89 6.17
C SER A 36 -3.35 8.37 5.13
N HIS A 37 -2.33 7.56 4.83
CA HIS A 37 -1.35 7.88 3.79
C HIS A 37 -1.97 7.88 2.39
N LEU A 38 -2.87 6.96 2.08
CA LEU A 38 -3.59 6.96 0.79
C LEU A 38 -4.45 8.22 0.64
N ALA A 39 -5.15 8.63 1.70
CA ALA A 39 -5.92 9.88 1.72
C ALA A 39 -5.02 11.11 1.52
N MET A 40 -3.85 11.15 2.16
CA MET A 40 -2.84 12.19 1.98
C MET A 40 -2.36 12.26 0.53
N TYR A 41 -2.01 11.14 -0.09
CA TYR A 41 -1.58 11.10 -1.50
C TYR A 41 -2.71 11.49 -2.45
N ALA A 42 -3.96 11.11 -2.16
CA ALA A 42 -5.11 11.53 -2.96
C ALA A 42 -5.34 13.05 -2.90
N ALA A 43 -5.17 13.66 -1.72
CA ALA A 43 -5.27 15.11 -1.53
C ALA A 43 -4.07 15.87 -2.11
N HIS A 44 -2.90 15.25 -2.12
CA HIS A 44 -1.63 15.85 -2.51
C HIS A 44 -0.85 14.97 -3.51
N PRO A 45 -1.35 14.75 -4.76
CA PRO A 45 -0.72 13.83 -5.72
C PRO A 45 0.75 14.18 -6.06
N TRP A 46 1.15 15.44 -5.91
CA TRP A 46 2.53 15.89 -6.11
C TRP A 46 3.53 15.21 -5.15
N LEU A 47 3.09 14.68 -4.00
CA LEU A 47 3.94 13.92 -3.08
C LEU A 47 4.49 12.63 -3.72
N LEU A 48 3.79 12.07 -4.71
CA LEU A 48 4.23 10.89 -5.45
C LEU A 48 5.48 11.17 -6.32
N GLU A 49 5.77 12.44 -6.60
CA GLU A 49 6.96 12.88 -7.32
C GLU A 49 8.13 13.23 -6.37
N VAL A 50 7.88 13.28 -5.06
CA VAL A 50 8.94 13.51 -4.07
C VAL A 50 9.76 12.23 -3.89
N ASN A 51 11.09 12.36 -3.95
CA ASN A 51 11.99 11.23 -3.79
C ASN A 51 11.92 10.67 -2.37
N ARG A 52 11.36 9.48 -2.21
CA ARG A 52 11.20 8.80 -0.91
C ARG A 52 12.51 8.49 -0.20
N TRP A 53 13.59 8.27 -0.95
CA TRP A 53 14.93 8.04 -0.37
C TRP A 53 15.56 9.30 0.19
N ARG A 54 14.99 10.46 -0.12
CA ARG A 54 15.44 11.77 0.33
C ARG A 54 14.26 12.60 0.81
N LEU A 55 13.29 11.94 1.44
CA LEU A 55 12.17 12.63 2.05
C LEU A 55 12.73 13.65 3.06
N PRO A 56 12.26 14.90 3.04
CA PRO A 56 12.70 15.89 4.00
C PRO A 56 12.50 15.42 5.44
N LEU A 57 13.52 15.54 6.27
CA LEU A 57 13.39 15.30 7.70
C LEU A 57 12.59 16.47 8.31
N ALA A 58 11.37 16.16 8.73
CA ALA A 58 10.45 17.12 9.30
C ALA A 58 9.66 16.46 10.46
N PRO A 59 9.22 17.23 11.49
CA PRO A 59 8.61 16.64 12.68
C PRO A 59 7.47 15.67 12.39
N HIS A 60 6.48 16.06 11.56
CA HIS A 60 5.35 15.18 11.29
C HIS A 60 5.70 13.99 10.38
N VAL A 61 6.77 14.06 9.61
CA VAL A 61 7.33 12.89 8.91
C VAL A 61 7.88 11.89 9.90
N LEU A 62 8.57 12.36 10.95
CA LEU A 62 9.06 11.49 12.03
C LEU A 62 7.91 10.92 12.87
N ASP A 63 6.87 11.70 13.13
CA ASP A 63 5.67 11.23 13.84
C ASP A 63 4.99 10.08 13.08
N ALA A 64 4.92 10.17 11.75
CA ALA A 64 4.38 9.11 10.92
C ALA A 64 5.24 7.83 10.94
N GLU A 65 6.56 7.98 10.87
CA GLU A 65 7.50 6.84 10.98
C GLU A 65 7.39 6.17 12.35
N GLU A 66 7.38 6.96 13.42
CA GLU A 66 7.19 6.49 14.78
C GLU A 66 5.87 5.74 14.97
N ALA A 67 4.77 6.26 14.42
CA ALA A 67 3.47 5.61 14.50
C ALA A 67 3.45 4.25 13.79
N GLY A 68 4.11 4.14 12.65
CA GLY A 68 4.26 2.88 11.92
C GLY A 68 5.08 1.84 12.69
N LEU A 69 6.21 2.23 13.25
CA LEU A 69 7.08 1.35 14.04
C LEU A 69 6.42 0.92 15.34
N ARG A 70 5.76 1.83 16.03
CA ARG A 70 5.03 1.58 17.27
C ARG A 70 3.90 0.56 17.12
N ALA A 71 3.32 0.42 15.94
CA ALA A 71 2.30 -0.61 15.67
C ALA A 71 2.77 -2.03 16.03
N PHE A 72 4.07 -2.27 16.07
CA PHE A 72 4.65 -3.59 16.38
C PHE A 72 5.15 -3.72 17.81
N GLU A 73 4.93 -2.74 18.68
CA GLU A 73 5.26 -2.86 20.10
C GLU A 73 4.56 -4.06 20.73
N GLY A 74 5.30 -4.82 21.50
CA GLY A 74 4.80 -6.05 22.14
C GLY A 74 4.68 -7.26 21.21
N THR A 75 5.02 -7.14 19.92
CA THR A 75 5.15 -8.30 19.03
C THR A 75 6.53 -8.98 19.22
N PRO A 76 6.67 -10.29 18.92
CA PRO A 76 7.94 -10.99 19.02
C PRO A 76 8.91 -10.71 17.85
N LEU A 77 8.57 -9.83 16.94
CA LEU A 77 9.36 -9.52 15.76
C LEU A 77 10.69 -8.83 16.12
N GLN A 78 11.74 -9.17 15.37
CA GLN A 78 13.01 -8.47 15.48
C GLN A 78 12.95 -7.11 14.78
N ALA A 79 13.77 -6.15 15.26
CA ALA A 79 13.79 -4.79 14.71
C ALA A 79 14.01 -4.75 13.19
N VAL A 80 14.84 -5.63 12.64
CA VAL A 80 15.10 -5.73 11.19
C VAL A 80 13.86 -6.21 10.42
N GLU A 81 13.06 -7.09 11.01
CA GLU A 81 11.81 -7.57 10.41
C GLU A 81 10.76 -6.47 10.39
N ILE A 82 10.62 -5.72 11.50
CA ILE A 82 9.72 -4.57 11.60
C ILE A 82 10.04 -3.53 10.52
N VAL A 83 11.30 -3.15 10.38
CA VAL A 83 11.75 -2.21 9.34
C VAL A 83 11.45 -2.76 7.93
N GLY A 84 11.68 -4.07 7.71
CA GLY A 84 11.35 -4.74 6.45
C GLY A 84 9.86 -4.70 6.13
N ILE A 85 9.00 -4.99 7.12
CA ILE A 85 7.55 -4.94 6.99
C ILE A 85 7.09 -3.51 6.68
N MET A 86 7.58 -2.51 7.41
CA MET A 86 7.23 -1.11 7.14
C MET A 86 7.65 -0.66 5.75
N ALA A 87 8.82 -1.10 5.27
CA ALA A 87 9.26 -0.83 3.90
C ALA A 87 8.29 -1.43 2.86
N LEU A 88 7.77 -2.65 3.09
CA LEU A 88 6.75 -3.27 2.23
C LEU A 88 5.43 -2.52 2.29
N VAL A 89 4.93 -2.18 3.49
CA VAL A 89 3.69 -1.39 3.68
C VAL A 89 3.79 -0.07 2.92
N ASN A 90 4.86 0.68 3.15
CA ASN A 90 5.07 1.96 2.50
C ASN A 90 5.17 1.85 0.97
N THR A 91 5.82 0.79 0.47
CA THR A 91 5.94 0.55 -0.98
C THR A 91 4.59 0.20 -1.59
N PHE A 92 3.80 -0.63 -0.91
CA PHE A 92 2.47 -1.03 -1.35
C PHE A 92 1.51 0.17 -1.38
N VAL A 93 1.45 0.94 -0.29
CA VAL A 93 0.62 2.15 -0.19
C VAL A 93 0.98 3.16 -1.28
N HIS A 94 2.29 3.40 -1.50
CA HIS A 94 2.75 4.30 -2.56
C HIS A 94 2.37 3.78 -3.96
N GLY A 95 2.46 2.46 -4.20
CA GLY A 95 2.04 1.84 -5.46
C GLY A 95 0.55 2.05 -5.73
N LEU A 96 -0.31 1.73 -4.75
CA LEU A 96 -1.75 1.97 -4.84
C LEU A 96 -2.10 3.44 -5.08
N ALA A 97 -1.45 4.35 -4.36
CA ALA A 97 -1.67 5.78 -4.52
C ALA A 97 -1.29 6.26 -5.92
N ARG A 98 -0.18 5.75 -6.48
CA ARG A 98 0.28 6.09 -7.82
C ARG A 98 -0.69 5.60 -8.89
N ASP A 99 -1.14 4.36 -8.80
CA ASP A 99 -2.11 3.78 -9.74
C ASP A 99 -3.43 4.56 -9.70
N SER A 100 -3.94 4.88 -8.52
CA SER A 100 -5.14 5.69 -8.33
C SER A 100 -4.98 7.12 -8.88
N ALA A 101 -3.82 7.73 -8.70
CA ALA A 101 -3.54 9.07 -9.24
C ALA A 101 -3.51 9.06 -10.76
N LEU A 102 -2.91 8.04 -11.38
CA LEU A 102 -2.87 7.87 -12.84
C LEU A 102 -4.27 7.64 -13.41
N GLU A 103 -5.06 6.73 -12.80
CA GLU A 103 -6.44 6.48 -13.22
C GLU A 103 -7.29 7.75 -13.14
N ASN A 104 -7.19 8.49 -12.02
CA ASN A 104 -7.92 9.75 -11.85
C ASN A 104 -7.49 10.84 -12.86
N ALA A 105 -6.23 10.88 -13.25
CA ALA A 105 -5.74 11.79 -14.29
C ALA A 105 -6.34 11.40 -15.65
N GLN A 106 -6.28 10.12 -16.02
CA GLN A 106 -6.81 9.61 -17.28
C GLN A 106 -8.32 9.82 -17.39
N ARG A 107 -9.08 9.58 -16.31
CA ARG A 107 -10.53 9.84 -16.27
C ARG A 107 -10.87 11.33 -16.50
N ARG A 108 -10.08 12.25 -15.95
CA ARG A 108 -10.26 13.68 -16.17
C ARG A 108 -10.05 14.06 -17.64
N ASP A 109 -9.16 13.36 -18.33
CA ASP A 109 -8.89 13.55 -19.75
C ASP A 109 -9.88 12.78 -20.67
N GLY A 110 -10.93 12.17 -20.09
CA GLY A 110 -11.99 11.47 -20.83
C GLY A 110 -11.59 10.05 -21.27
N ALA A 111 -10.54 9.46 -20.71
CA ALA A 111 -10.19 8.08 -20.97
C ALA A 111 -11.17 7.10 -20.28
N LEU A 112 -11.25 5.90 -20.84
CA LEU A 112 -12.00 4.79 -20.26
C LEU A 112 -11.46 4.44 -18.86
N SER A 113 -12.34 3.99 -17.99
CA SER A 113 -11.92 3.32 -16.74
C SER A 113 -11.11 2.06 -17.06
N GLN A 114 -10.39 1.53 -16.08
CA GLN A 114 -9.61 0.30 -16.28
C GLN A 114 -10.51 -0.85 -16.74
N ASP A 115 -11.70 -1.01 -16.15
CA ASP A 115 -12.63 -2.07 -16.51
C ASP A 115 -13.20 -1.88 -17.92
N GLU A 116 -13.60 -0.65 -18.27
CA GLU A 116 -14.04 -0.32 -19.62
C GLU A 116 -12.93 -0.55 -20.67
N TYR A 117 -11.68 -0.21 -20.32
CA TYR A 117 -10.53 -0.48 -21.18
C TYR A 117 -10.36 -1.99 -21.44
N TRP A 118 -10.40 -2.82 -20.39
CA TRP A 118 -10.26 -4.27 -20.55
C TRP A 118 -11.44 -4.90 -21.29
N MET A 119 -12.67 -4.43 -21.07
CA MET A 119 -13.85 -4.86 -21.81
C MET A 119 -13.76 -4.50 -23.30
N ALA A 120 -13.18 -3.36 -23.64
CA ALA A 120 -12.97 -2.94 -25.02
C ALA A 120 -11.91 -3.77 -25.76
N GLN A 121 -11.09 -4.57 -25.06
CA GLN A 121 -10.06 -5.42 -25.66
C GLN A 121 -10.58 -6.80 -26.15
N GLY A 122 -11.89 -7.01 -26.27
CA GLY A 122 -12.49 -8.29 -26.64
C GLY A 122 -11.84 -8.95 -27.87
N SER A 123 -11.66 -8.19 -28.96
CA SER A 123 -11.04 -8.70 -30.20
C SER A 123 -9.58 -9.13 -30.01
N PHE A 124 -8.83 -8.49 -29.10
CA PHE A 124 -7.47 -8.90 -28.77
C PHE A 124 -7.49 -10.27 -28.08
N TRP A 125 -8.36 -10.45 -27.10
CA TRP A 125 -8.49 -11.70 -26.37
C TRP A 125 -8.90 -12.86 -27.28
N GLU A 126 -9.90 -12.66 -28.15
CA GLU A 126 -10.36 -13.66 -29.12
C GLU A 126 -9.25 -14.10 -30.11
N THR A 127 -8.36 -13.17 -30.47
CA THR A 127 -7.34 -13.43 -31.50
C THR A 127 -6.04 -13.97 -30.91
N HIS A 128 -5.66 -13.54 -29.71
CA HIS A 128 -4.32 -13.75 -29.16
C HIS A 128 -4.28 -14.58 -27.89
N PHE A 129 -5.43 -14.83 -27.22
CA PHE A 129 -5.47 -15.65 -26.03
C PHE A 129 -5.64 -17.13 -26.39
N ASP A 130 -4.56 -17.87 -26.20
CA ASP A 130 -4.52 -19.32 -26.40
C ASP A 130 -4.49 -20.02 -25.04
N VAL A 131 -5.53 -20.80 -24.76
CA VAL A 131 -5.70 -21.52 -23.49
C VAL A 131 -4.61 -22.56 -23.23
N GLU A 132 -4.05 -23.15 -24.31
CA GLU A 132 -2.97 -24.14 -24.22
C GLU A 132 -1.63 -23.45 -23.94
N ARG A 133 -1.43 -22.24 -24.48
CA ARG A 133 -0.23 -21.43 -24.28
C ARG A 133 -0.22 -20.74 -22.92
N TYR A 134 -1.40 -20.39 -22.38
CA TYR A 134 -1.55 -19.65 -21.13
C TYR A 134 -2.35 -20.42 -20.06
N PRO A 135 -1.91 -21.63 -19.67
CA PRO A 135 -2.71 -22.50 -18.79
C PRO A 135 -2.90 -21.95 -17.38
N ALA A 136 -1.97 -21.16 -16.85
CA ALA A 136 -2.11 -20.53 -15.54
C ALA A 136 -3.17 -19.42 -15.55
N MET A 137 -3.13 -18.55 -16.55
CA MET A 137 -4.14 -17.51 -16.74
C MET A 137 -5.52 -18.11 -16.93
N THR A 138 -5.62 -19.16 -17.78
CA THR A 138 -6.88 -19.87 -18.03
C THR A 138 -7.48 -20.43 -16.74
N ARG A 139 -6.68 -21.12 -15.90
CA ARG A 139 -7.15 -21.65 -14.62
C ARG A 139 -7.62 -20.56 -13.68
N THR A 140 -6.87 -19.45 -13.58
CA THR A 140 -7.21 -18.31 -12.72
C THR A 140 -8.50 -17.66 -13.18
N TRP A 141 -8.67 -17.47 -14.49
CA TRP A 141 -9.88 -16.89 -15.06
C TRP A 141 -11.11 -17.78 -14.82
N LEU A 142 -11.02 -19.08 -15.10
CA LEU A 142 -12.10 -20.03 -14.86
C LEU A 142 -12.49 -20.15 -13.38
N ALA A 143 -11.57 -19.83 -12.47
CA ALA A 143 -11.82 -19.79 -11.04
C ALA A 143 -12.36 -18.42 -10.54
N GLY A 144 -12.66 -17.47 -11.45
CA GLY A 144 -13.14 -16.13 -11.07
C GLY A 144 -12.08 -15.23 -10.45
N GLY A 145 -10.79 -15.57 -10.61
CA GLY A 145 -9.71 -14.83 -9.96
C GLY A 145 -9.48 -13.40 -10.51
N PHE A 146 -10.10 -13.07 -11.63
CA PHE A 146 -10.08 -11.72 -12.23
C PHE A 146 -11.42 -10.99 -12.07
N ASP A 147 -12.44 -11.62 -11.48
CA ASP A 147 -13.78 -11.05 -11.25
C ASP A 147 -13.83 -10.23 -9.93
N THR A 148 -12.66 -9.81 -9.45
CA THR A 148 -12.57 -9.03 -8.23
C THR A 148 -13.11 -7.63 -8.49
N ASP A 149 -14.28 -7.33 -7.93
CA ASP A 149 -14.65 -5.96 -7.61
C ASP A 149 -13.48 -5.38 -6.81
N ARG A 150 -12.85 -4.33 -7.31
CA ARG A 150 -11.76 -3.65 -6.60
C ARG A 150 -12.35 -3.03 -5.35
N THR A 151 -12.27 -3.77 -4.30
CA THR A 151 -12.64 -3.40 -2.95
C THR A 151 -11.64 -2.38 -2.40
N GLY A 152 -12.02 -1.64 -1.37
CA GLY A 152 -11.26 -0.52 -0.86
C GLY A 152 -9.83 -0.85 -0.39
N PRO A 153 -9.05 0.16 0.01
CA PRO A 153 -7.65 -0.01 0.41
C PRO A 153 -7.42 -1.08 1.49
N ALA A 154 -8.35 -1.20 2.44
CA ALA A 154 -8.26 -2.20 3.52
C ALA A 154 -8.26 -3.64 3.00
N GLU A 155 -9.08 -3.94 1.99
CA GLU A 155 -9.12 -5.29 1.40
C GLU A 155 -7.92 -5.55 0.50
N ALA A 156 -7.42 -4.54 -0.20
CA ALA A 156 -6.17 -4.64 -0.95
C ALA A 156 -4.97 -4.93 -0.05
N LEU A 157 -4.99 -4.45 1.21
CA LEU A 157 -3.98 -4.72 2.22
C LEU A 157 -4.09 -6.11 2.87
N ALA A 158 -5.26 -6.75 2.84
CA ALA A 158 -5.53 -7.97 3.59
C ALA A 158 -4.50 -9.09 3.35
N PRO A 159 -4.08 -9.43 2.11
CA PRO A 159 -3.07 -10.48 1.89
C PRO A 159 -1.72 -10.17 2.52
N MET A 160 -1.32 -8.90 2.54
CA MET A 160 -0.08 -8.46 3.18
C MET A 160 -0.20 -8.55 4.72
N LEU A 161 -1.31 -8.10 5.29
CA LEU A 161 -1.57 -8.19 6.72
C LEU A 161 -1.63 -9.64 7.21
N ASP A 162 -2.14 -10.56 6.39
CA ASP A 162 -2.14 -11.98 6.68
C ASP A 162 -0.73 -12.59 6.62
N ALA A 163 0.14 -12.09 5.74
CA ALA A 163 1.54 -12.48 5.73
C ALA A 163 2.28 -11.98 6.98
N VAL A 164 2.01 -10.76 7.43
CA VAL A 164 2.54 -10.19 8.69
C VAL A 164 2.06 -11.02 9.89
N ALA A 165 0.78 -11.40 9.94
CA ALA A 165 0.26 -12.26 11.01
C ALA A 165 1.01 -13.59 11.11
N ARG A 166 1.27 -14.23 9.97
CA ARG A 166 2.07 -15.48 9.93
C ARG A 166 3.50 -15.28 10.40
N ALA A 167 4.13 -14.15 10.09
CA ALA A 167 5.48 -13.83 10.59
C ALA A 167 5.48 -13.66 12.11
N ILE A 168 4.52 -12.96 12.69
CA ILE A 168 4.36 -12.80 14.14
C ILE A 168 4.15 -14.16 14.81
N GLU A 169 3.29 -15.02 14.27
CA GLU A 169 3.06 -16.37 14.79
C GLU A 169 4.31 -17.25 14.72
N ALA A 170 5.10 -17.15 13.65
CA ALA A 170 6.35 -17.89 13.51
C ALA A 170 7.37 -17.46 14.56
N ALA A 171 7.58 -16.16 14.73
CA ALA A 171 8.48 -15.60 15.74
C ALA A 171 8.06 -15.97 17.17
N SER A 172 6.74 -16.00 17.46
CA SER A 172 6.23 -16.45 18.77
C SER A 172 6.57 -17.91 19.06
N ARG A 173 6.49 -18.80 18.05
CA ARG A 173 6.83 -20.22 18.21
C ARG A 173 8.33 -20.44 18.43
N GLU A 174 9.17 -19.68 17.76
CA GLU A 174 10.62 -19.75 17.94
C GLU A 174 11.02 -19.36 19.36
N GLN A 175 10.48 -18.24 19.88
CA GLN A 175 10.74 -17.82 21.26
C GLN A 175 10.27 -18.84 22.31
N ALA A 176 9.13 -19.51 22.06
CA ALA A 176 8.62 -20.54 22.97
C ALA A 176 9.48 -21.82 22.99
N ASN A 177 10.20 -22.12 21.91
CA ASN A 177 11.07 -23.29 21.81
C ASN A 177 12.47 -23.05 22.42
N ASP A 178 12.88 -21.80 22.58
CA ASP A 178 14.17 -21.40 23.13
C ASP A 178 14.13 -21.20 24.67
N THR A 179 12.96 -21.38 25.31
CA THR A 179 12.71 -21.25 26.75
C THR A 179 12.51 -22.60 27.42
#